data_e9512f37e503ccd9633dd218c7c5d38b
#
_entry.id   e9512f37e503ccd9633dd218c7c5d38b
#
_cell.length_a   1.000
_cell.length_b   1.000
_cell.length_c   1.000
_cell.angle_alpha   90.00
_cell.angle_beta   90.00
_cell.angle_gamma   90.00
#
_symmetry.space_group_name_H-M   'P 1'
#
loop_
_entity.id
_entity.type
_entity.pdbx_description
1 polymer ?
#
loop_
_entity_poly.entity_id
_entity_poly.type
_entity_poly.pdbx_seq_one_letter_code
_entity_poly.pdbx_strand_id
1 'polypeptide(L)'
;MIPYFVTDGIKVVTTGEQNAIYFQPTVWAHLTVGLGAPSYIFLEVFMKKVGIIMGSDSDLPIVKKATDMLKILDIPFEVHVYSAHRTPVEARDFAVNARDNGFGAILAFAGMAAHLAGAIAANTTLPVIGVPCKGGCVDGLDALLSTVQMPTGIPVATVAINGGANAALLAAQILAVSDADLAKKLDEKRVNDAKVVLEKDAGIMDRL
;
A
#
# COMPACT_ATOMS: atom_id res chain seq x y z
N MET A 1 5.13 -5.93 37.14
CA MET A 1 4.15 -5.52 36.12
C MET A 1 4.70 -4.25 35.50
N ILE A 2 5.32 -4.35 34.31
CA ILE A 2 5.95 -3.23 33.62
C ILE A 2 4.91 -2.65 32.67
N PRO A 3 4.63 -1.34 32.69
CA PRO A 3 3.63 -0.77 31.83
C PRO A 3 4.12 -0.78 30.36
N TYR A 4 3.25 -1.25 29.47
CA TYR A 4 3.46 -1.18 28.04
C TYR A 4 3.07 0.19 27.53
N PHE A 5 3.98 0.85 26.80
CA PHE A 5 3.64 2.01 25.99
C PHE A 5 3.63 1.59 24.52
N VAL A 6 2.51 1.76 23.88
CA VAL A 6 2.37 1.59 22.43
C VAL A 6 2.34 2.99 21.83
N THR A 7 3.35 3.32 21.02
CA THR A 7 3.31 4.50 20.17
C THR A 7 3.53 4.06 18.74
N ASP A 8 2.58 4.34 17.89
CA ASP A 8 2.66 4.31 16.42
C ASP A 8 3.30 3.07 15.77
N GLY A 9 2.74 1.92 16.02
CA GLY A 9 3.10 0.69 15.30
C GLY A 9 4.34 -0.03 15.83
N ILE A 10 4.82 0.33 17.00
CA ILE A 10 5.95 -0.31 17.66
C ILE A 10 5.44 -1.21 18.78
N LYS A 11 5.69 -2.50 18.68
CA LYS A 11 5.40 -3.47 19.75
C LYS A 11 6.70 -3.77 20.48
N VAL A 12 6.79 -3.37 21.75
CA VAL A 12 7.94 -3.70 22.63
C VAL A 12 7.66 -5.01 23.33
N VAL A 13 8.48 -6.01 23.12
CA VAL A 13 8.43 -7.30 23.84
C VAL A 13 9.66 -7.39 24.73
N THR A 14 9.47 -7.48 26.05
CA THR A 14 10.55 -7.77 26.99
C THR A 14 10.50 -9.26 27.37
N THR A 15 11.54 -10.02 27.10
CA THR A 15 11.67 -11.39 27.57
C THR A 15 12.52 -11.44 28.82
N GLY A 16 11.97 -12.01 29.89
CA GLY A 16 12.54 -12.01 31.23
C GLY A 16 13.63 -13.04 31.52
N GLU A 17 14.22 -13.72 30.59
CA GLU A 17 15.37 -14.61 30.82
C GLU A 17 16.17 -14.82 29.54
N GLN A 18 17.41 -14.39 29.59
CA GLN A 18 18.48 -14.48 28.59
C GLN A 18 18.53 -13.33 27.55
N ASN A 19 19.64 -12.59 27.64
CA ASN A 19 20.01 -11.40 26.85
C ASN A 19 20.37 -11.70 25.39
N ALA A 20 19.60 -12.49 24.66
CA ALA A 20 19.80 -12.74 23.24
C ALA A 20 18.53 -12.36 22.48
N ILE A 21 18.62 -11.29 21.73
CA ILE A 21 17.55 -10.77 20.90
C ILE A 21 17.99 -10.92 19.44
N TYR A 22 17.24 -11.69 18.65
CA TYR A 22 17.51 -11.90 17.24
C TYR A 22 16.85 -10.81 16.40
N PHE A 23 17.61 -10.25 15.46
CA PHE A 23 17.18 -9.23 14.51
C PHE A 23 16.97 -9.79 13.11
N GLN A 24 15.90 -9.37 12.48
CA GLN A 24 15.91 -9.08 11.04
C GLN A 24 16.14 -7.57 10.89
N PRO A 25 16.92 -7.11 9.90
CA PRO A 25 17.66 -5.88 10.04
C PRO A 25 16.84 -4.63 9.76
N THR A 26 16.87 -3.60 10.58
CA THR A 26 17.08 -2.25 10.08
C THR A 26 17.10 -1.09 11.07
N VAL A 27 16.87 -1.23 12.37
CA VAL A 27 17.09 -0.09 13.27
C VAL A 27 17.69 -0.52 14.61
N TRP A 28 18.91 -0.08 14.91
CA TRP A 28 19.50 -0.14 16.24
C TRP A 28 19.10 1.09 17.03
N ALA A 29 18.30 0.94 18.08
CA ALA A 29 18.12 2.00 19.07
C ALA A 29 18.88 1.64 20.34
N HIS A 30 19.86 2.45 20.72
CA HIS A 30 20.53 2.37 22.02
C HIS A 30 19.70 3.09 23.06
N LEU A 31 19.14 2.38 24.01
CA LEU A 31 18.59 2.98 25.22
C LEU A 31 19.46 2.58 26.42
N THR A 32 20.17 3.54 26.99
CA THR A 32 20.84 3.36 28.29
C THR A 32 19.83 3.61 29.41
N VAL A 33 19.30 2.52 29.97
CA VAL A 33 18.59 2.59 31.26
C VAL A 33 19.64 2.41 32.34
N GLY A 34 19.83 3.42 33.18
CA GLY A 34 20.85 3.39 34.24
C GLY A 34 20.61 2.28 35.24
N LEU A 35 21.35 1.19 35.07
CA LEU A 35 21.77 0.18 36.02
C LEU A 35 22.46 -0.97 35.25
N GLY A 36 23.70 -0.77 34.85
CA GLY A 36 24.72 -1.81 34.82
C GLY A 36 24.74 -2.84 33.69
N ALA A 37 23.79 -2.89 32.74
CA ALA A 37 23.87 -3.74 31.55
C ALA A 37 23.13 -3.08 30.37
N PRO A 38 23.64 -3.16 29.12
CA PRO A 38 22.91 -2.64 27.98
C PRO A 38 21.66 -3.50 27.74
N SER A 39 20.48 -2.90 27.94
CA SER A 39 19.21 -3.50 27.57
C SER A 39 18.93 -3.14 26.12
N TYR A 40 18.84 -4.11 25.25
CA TYR A 40 18.43 -3.93 23.87
C TYR A 40 16.92 -4.00 23.78
N ILE A 41 16.29 -2.97 23.22
CA ILE A 41 14.86 -2.98 22.90
C ILE A 41 14.70 -3.47 21.47
N PHE A 42 13.95 -4.54 21.31
CA PHE A 42 13.55 -5.04 20.01
C PHE A 42 12.41 -4.16 19.48
N LEU A 43 12.70 -3.40 18.43
CA LEU A 43 11.70 -2.65 17.68
C LEU A 43 11.34 -3.47 16.45
N GLU A 44 10.28 -4.26 16.53
CA GLU A 44 9.73 -4.93 15.37
C GLU A 44 8.95 -3.90 14.56
N VAL A 45 9.62 -3.36 13.55
CA VAL A 45 8.94 -2.46 12.58
C VAL A 45 8.18 -3.35 11.62
N PHE A 46 6.88 -3.56 11.89
CA PHE A 46 6.02 -4.25 10.94
C PHE A 46 5.85 -3.40 9.69
N MET A 47 6.16 -3.99 8.53
CA MET A 47 5.83 -3.39 7.25
C MET A 47 4.33 -3.07 7.20
N LYS A 48 3.98 -1.84 6.88
CA LYS A 48 2.58 -1.43 6.73
C LYS A 48 1.95 -2.17 5.56
N LYS A 49 0.74 -2.69 5.76
CA LYS A 49 -0.01 -3.37 4.70
C LYS A 49 -0.76 -2.38 3.80
N VAL A 50 -1.13 -2.84 2.62
CA VAL A 50 -1.94 -2.09 1.65
C VAL A 50 -3.38 -2.61 1.68
N GLY A 51 -4.34 -1.71 1.88
CA GLY A 51 -5.76 -2.01 1.72
C GLY A 51 -6.18 -1.92 0.26
N ILE A 52 -6.96 -2.88 -0.21
CA ILE A 52 -7.51 -2.89 -1.57
C ILE A 52 -9.03 -2.99 -1.49
N ILE A 53 -9.70 -2.00 -2.05
CA ILE A 53 -11.17 -1.99 -2.11
C ILE A 53 -11.60 -1.90 -3.57
N MET A 54 -12.56 -2.73 -3.96
CA MET A 54 -13.22 -2.65 -5.28
C MET A 54 -14.73 -2.48 -5.10
N GLY A 55 -15.35 -1.68 -5.97
CA GLY A 55 -16.79 -1.41 -5.94
C GLY A 55 -17.64 -2.58 -6.44
N SER A 56 -17.02 -3.48 -7.21
CA SER A 56 -17.61 -4.70 -7.76
C SER A 56 -16.52 -5.76 -8.00
N ASP A 57 -16.89 -7.02 -7.93
CA ASP A 57 -16.04 -8.16 -8.31
C ASP A 57 -15.67 -8.18 -9.80
N SER A 58 -16.40 -7.45 -10.65
CA SER A 58 -16.03 -7.22 -12.06
C SER A 58 -14.65 -6.56 -12.22
N ASP A 59 -14.16 -5.84 -11.20
CA ASP A 59 -12.87 -5.16 -11.21
C ASP A 59 -11.71 -6.09 -10.83
N LEU A 60 -12.00 -7.32 -10.42
CA LEU A 60 -11.02 -8.31 -9.96
C LEU A 60 -9.84 -8.52 -10.93
N PRO A 61 -10.03 -8.58 -12.28
CA PRO A 61 -8.91 -8.72 -13.21
C PRO A 61 -7.88 -7.58 -13.13
N ILE A 62 -8.33 -6.36 -12.77
CA ILE A 62 -7.47 -5.19 -12.60
C ILE A 62 -6.82 -5.22 -11.21
N VAL A 63 -7.58 -5.57 -10.18
CA VAL A 63 -7.11 -5.78 -8.81
C VAL A 63 -6.01 -6.83 -8.77
N LYS A 64 -6.15 -7.92 -9.54
CA LYS A 64 -5.13 -8.98 -9.62
C LYS A 64 -3.78 -8.45 -10.06
N LYS A 65 -3.71 -7.49 -10.99
CA LYS A 65 -2.44 -6.87 -11.40
C LYS A 65 -1.78 -6.12 -10.23
N ALA A 66 -2.57 -5.51 -9.35
CA ALA A 66 -2.04 -4.87 -8.15
C ALA A 66 -1.56 -5.89 -7.11
N THR A 67 -2.36 -6.92 -6.82
CA THR A 67 -1.97 -7.94 -5.85
C THR A 67 -0.74 -8.74 -6.28
N ASP A 68 -0.60 -9.02 -7.57
CA ASP A 68 0.57 -9.70 -8.11
C ASP A 68 1.84 -8.82 -7.94
N MET A 69 1.72 -7.50 -8.15
CA MET A 69 2.82 -6.57 -7.92
C MET A 69 3.18 -6.45 -6.43
N LEU A 70 2.20 -6.40 -5.53
CA LEU A 70 2.45 -6.36 -4.09
C LEU A 70 3.14 -7.64 -3.60
N LYS A 71 2.77 -8.81 -4.15
CA LYS A 71 3.46 -10.08 -3.86
C LYS A 71 4.92 -10.07 -4.32
N ILE A 72 5.22 -9.53 -5.50
CA ILE A 72 6.60 -9.40 -6.01
C ILE A 72 7.46 -8.54 -5.07
N LEU A 73 6.85 -7.56 -4.41
CA LEU A 73 7.53 -6.65 -3.48
C LEU A 73 7.46 -7.11 -2.01
N ASP A 74 6.85 -8.28 -1.75
CA ASP A 74 6.59 -8.83 -0.40
C ASP A 74 5.80 -7.89 0.51
N ILE A 75 4.90 -7.07 -0.06
CA ILE A 75 4.06 -6.15 0.69
C ILE A 75 2.77 -6.87 1.10
N PRO A 76 2.44 -6.95 2.40
CA PRO A 76 1.19 -7.53 2.86
C PRO A 76 0.00 -6.67 2.43
N PHE A 77 -1.12 -7.32 2.13
CA PHE A 77 -2.34 -6.64 1.69
C PHE A 77 -3.61 -7.37 2.11
N GLU A 78 -4.72 -6.65 2.14
CA GLU A 78 -6.08 -7.18 2.29
C GLU A 78 -6.96 -6.67 1.16
N VAL A 79 -7.92 -7.50 0.72
CA VAL A 79 -8.81 -7.18 -0.42
C VAL A 79 -10.26 -7.31 0.01
N HIS A 80 -11.06 -6.29 -0.30
CA HIS A 80 -12.49 -6.24 0.00
C HIS A 80 -13.32 -5.79 -1.21
N VAL A 81 -14.54 -6.28 -1.28
CA VAL A 81 -15.56 -5.79 -2.22
C VAL A 81 -16.53 -4.91 -1.42
N TYR A 82 -16.27 -3.61 -1.39
CA TYR A 82 -17.12 -2.61 -0.74
C TYR A 82 -17.48 -1.51 -1.72
N SER A 83 -18.77 -1.32 -1.95
CA SER A 83 -19.27 -0.29 -2.85
C SER A 83 -19.64 0.97 -2.08
N ALA A 84 -19.15 2.13 -2.51
CA ALA A 84 -19.55 3.40 -1.93
C ALA A 84 -21.08 3.66 -2.01
N HIS A 85 -21.75 3.06 -2.99
CA HIS A 85 -23.19 3.24 -3.21
C HIS A 85 -24.05 2.13 -2.60
N ARG A 86 -23.54 0.86 -2.56
CA ARG A 86 -24.33 -0.30 -2.14
C ARG A 86 -24.01 -0.78 -0.72
N THR A 87 -22.77 -0.56 -0.27
CA THR A 87 -22.29 -0.91 1.07
C THR A 87 -21.48 0.27 1.67
N PRO A 88 -22.13 1.45 1.81
CA PRO A 88 -21.44 2.68 2.25
C PRO A 88 -20.92 2.60 3.68
N VAL A 89 -21.59 1.84 4.54
CA VAL A 89 -21.18 1.67 5.95
C VAL A 89 -19.87 0.90 6.04
N GLU A 90 -19.78 -0.25 5.38
CA GLU A 90 -18.59 -1.11 5.36
C GLU A 90 -17.40 -0.39 4.73
N ALA A 91 -17.63 0.35 3.64
CA ALA A 91 -16.60 1.15 2.97
C ALA A 91 -16.06 2.24 3.89
N ARG A 92 -16.94 2.94 4.60
CA ARG A 92 -16.58 3.97 5.57
C ARG A 92 -15.84 3.39 6.77
N ASP A 93 -16.36 2.33 7.37
CA ASP A 93 -15.78 1.73 8.58
C ASP A 93 -14.39 1.14 8.29
N PHE A 94 -14.18 0.56 7.10
CA PHE A 94 -12.84 0.17 6.66
C PHE A 94 -11.90 1.39 6.63
N ALA A 95 -12.31 2.49 6.00
CA ALA A 95 -11.47 3.68 5.85
C ALA A 95 -11.10 4.33 7.19
N VAL A 96 -12.08 4.46 8.10
CA VAL A 96 -11.90 5.04 9.44
C VAL A 96 -10.91 4.24 10.27
N ASN A 97 -11.02 2.91 10.25
CA ASN A 97 -10.20 2.02 11.08
C ASN A 97 -8.88 1.59 10.40
N ALA A 98 -8.65 1.99 9.14
CA ALA A 98 -7.52 1.49 8.36
C ALA A 98 -6.16 1.78 9.02
N ARG A 99 -5.96 2.97 9.59
CA ARG A 99 -4.70 3.34 10.25
C ARG A 99 -4.41 2.44 11.45
N ASP A 100 -5.39 2.24 12.31
CA ASP A 100 -5.26 1.42 13.52
C ASP A 100 -5.10 -0.07 13.20
N ASN A 101 -5.65 -0.50 12.06
CA ASN A 101 -5.47 -1.84 11.52
C ASN A 101 -4.13 -2.05 10.79
N GLY A 102 -3.21 -1.07 10.82
CA GLY A 102 -1.85 -1.19 10.30
C GLY A 102 -1.71 -0.98 8.79
N PHE A 103 -2.71 -0.41 8.13
CA PHE A 103 -2.58 0.00 6.72
C PHE A 103 -1.72 1.26 6.58
N GLY A 104 -0.94 1.33 5.49
CA GLY A 104 -0.13 2.50 5.14
C GLY A 104 -0.64 3.23 3.89
N ALA A 105 -1.40 2.55 3.04
CA ALA A 105 -2.07 3.12 1.87
C ALA A 105 -3.29 2.28 1.50
N ILE A 106 -4.23 2.89 0.75
CA ILE A 106 -5.45 2.22 0.28
C ILE A 106 -5.55 2.38 -1.24
N LEU A 107 -5.76 1.28 -1.97
CA LEU A 107 -6.07 1.26 -3.39
C LEU A 107 -7.58 1.11 -3.55
N ALA A 108 -8.21 2.02 -4.28
CA ALA A 108 -9.67 2.00 -4.52
C ALA A 108 -9.95 1.87 -6.02
N PHE A 109 -10.60 0.75 -6.39
CA PHE A 109 -10.92 0.38 -7.77
C PHE A 109 -12.40 0.62 -8.04
N ALA A 110 -12.71 1.41 -9.06
CA ALA A 110 -14.09 1.66 -9.46
C ALA A 110 -14.19 2.06 -10.93
N GLY A 111 -15.26 1.61 -11.58
CA GLY A 111 -15.67 2.02 -12.92
C GLY A 111 -16.86 2.96 -12.91
N MET A 112 -17.29 3.42 -14.08
CA MET A 112 -18.46 4.29 -14.29
C MET A 112 -18.34 5.58 -13.45
N ALA A 113 -19.38 5.94 -12.67
CA ALA A 113 -19.33 7.04 -11.68
C ALA A 113 -18.48 6.61 -10.47
N ALA A 114 -17.16 6.64 -10.61
CA ALA A 114 -16.17 6.05 -9.71
C ALA A 114 -15.96 6.89 -8.44
N HIS A 115 -16.97 6.97 -7.59
CA HIS A 115 -16.94 7.73 -6.34
C HIS A 115 -16.17 7.06 -5.20
N LEU A 116 -15.81 5.77 -5.34
CA LEU A 116 -15.26 4.97 -4.25
C LEU A 116 -13.98 5.58 -3.65
N ALA A 117 -13.02 5.98 -4.50
CA ALA A 117 -11.77 6.56 -4.03
C ALA A 117 -11.98 7.85 -3.23
N GLY A 118 -12.86 8.74 -3.72
CA GLY A 118 -13.23 9.97 -3.02
C GLY A 118 -13.97 9.70 -1.71
N ALA A 119 -14.89 8.73 -1.69
CA ALA A 119 -15.60 8.32 -0.48
C ALA A 119 -14.66 7.75 0.59
N ILE A 120 -13.68 6.95 0.20
CA ILE A 120 -12.64 6.45 1.11
C ILE A 120 -11.76 7.59 1.60
N ALA A 121 -11.25 8.45 0.72
CA ALA A 121 -10.39 9.57 1.07
C ALA A 121 -11.05 10.57 2.03
N ALA A 122 -12.37 10.73 1.95
CA ALA A 122 -13.12 11.57 2.88
C ALA A 122 -13.21 11.02 4.32
N ASN A 123 -12.86 9.74 4.54
CA ASN A 123 -12.97 9.06 5.83
C ASN A 123 -11.61 8.60 6.41
N THR A 124 -10.48 8.97 5.80
CA THR A 124 -9.14 8.65 6.30
C THR A 124 -8.13 9.70 5.88
N THR A 125 -7.05 9.83 6.64
CA THR A 125 -5.86 10.62 6.26
C THR A 125 -4.73 9.75 5.71
N LEU A 126 -4.96 8.45 5.50
CA LEU A 126 -4.02 7.60 4.78
C LEU A 126 -4.02 7.98 3.29
N PRO A 127 -2.89 7.81 2.58
CA PRO A 127 -2.86 7.95 1.13
C PRO A 127 -3.88 7.02 0.46
N VAL A 128 -4.76 7.60 -0.35
CA VAL A 128 -5.73 6.85 -1.17
C VAL A 128 -5.33 6.98 -2.63
N ILE A 129 -5.18 5.82 -3.28
CA ILE A 129 -4.81 5.70 -4.69
C ILE A 129 -6.03 5.21 -5.45
N GLY A 130 -6.57 6.05 -6.30
CA GLY A 130 -7.71 5.74 -7.15
C GLY A 130 -7.29 5.05 -8.43
N VAL A 131 -7.92 3.94 -8.75
CA VAL A 131 -7.73 3.18 -9.99
C VAL A 131 -9.03 3.23 -10.78
N PRO A 132 -9.12 4.10 -11.81
CA PRO A 132 -10.26 4.12 -12.71
C PRO A 132 -10.33 2.79 -13.46
N CYS A 133 -11.47 2.11 -13.42
CA CYS A 133 -11.68 0.87 -14.14
C CYS A 133 -12.44 1.12 -15.43
N LYS A 134 -11.94 0.53 -16.54
CA LYS A 134 -12.63 0.57 -17.83
C LYS A 134 -13.97 -0.16 -17.71
N GLY A 135 -15.04 0.51 -18.12
CA GLY A 135 -16.38 -0.01 -18.17
C GLY A 135 -17.35 1.03 -18.70
N GLY A 136 -18.58 0.63 -18.97
CA GLY A 136 -19.59 1.58 -19.49
C GLY A 136 -19.33 2.06 -20.91
N CYS A 137 -19.99 3.16 -21.27
CA CYS A 137 -20.02 3.68 -22.67
C CYS A 137 -18.86 4.62 -23.03
N VAL A 138 -18.00 5.00 -22.08
CA VAL A 138 -16.90 6.00 -22.30
C VAL A 138 -15.52 5.41 -22.05
N ASP A 139 -15.41 4.08 -22.06
CA ASP A 139 -14.13 3.36 -21.96
C ASP A 139 -13.27 3.70 -20.73
N GLY A 140 -13.91 4.18 -19.64
CA GLY A 140 -13.26 4.51 -18.38
C GLY A 140 -12.87 5.99 -18.25
N LEU A 141 -13.15 6.84 -19.23
CA LEU A 141 -12.92 8.29 -19.12
C LEU A 141 -13.83 8.90 -18.04
N ASP A 142 -15.07 8.43 -17.95
CA ASP A 142 -16.02 8.76 -16.88
C ASP A 142 -15.45 8.40 -15.50
N ALA A 143 -14.89 7.19 -15.35
CA ALA A 143 -14.25 6.74 -14.12
C ALA A 143 -13.01 7.56 -13.78
N LEU A 144 -12.17 7.89 -14.77
CA LEU A 144 -11.00 8.74 -14.59
C LEU A 144 -11.39 10.14 -14.10
N LEU A 145 -12.32 10.79 -14.74
CA LEU A 145 -12.76 12.13 -14.36
C LEU A 145 -13.44 12.14 -12.98
N SER A 146 -14.24 11.12 -12.66
CA SER A 146 -14.88 10.98 -11.35
C SER A 146 -13.87 10.73 -10.22
N THR A 147 -12.72 10.13 -10.53
CA THR A 147 -11.69 9.81 -9.53
C THR A 147 -10.71 10.96 -9.33
N VAL A 148 -10.30 11.65 -10.42
CA VAL A 148 -9.22 12.66 -10.37
C VAL A 148 -9.70 14.05 -9.96
N GLN A 149 -10.98 14.40 -10.23
CA GLN A 149 -11.53 15.74 -9.98
C GLN A 149 -11.99 15.89 -8.51
N MET A 150 -11.03 15.83 -7.60
CA MET A 150 -11.30 15.94 -6.16
C MET A 150 -11.27 17.38 -5.67
N PRO A 151 -12.13 17.75 -4.71
CA PRO A 151 -12.13 19.09 -4.10
C PRO A 151 -10.86 19.30 -3.25
N THR A 152 -10.48 20.57 -3.08
CA THR A 152 -9.40 20.95 -2.17
C THR A 152 -9.66 20.41 -0.75
N GLY A 153 -8.66 19.77 -0.17
CA GLY A 153 -8.71 19.17 1.17
C GLY A 153 -8.92 17.66 1.19
N ILE A 154 -9.39 17.05 0.10
CA ILE A 154 -9.59 15.58 -0.01
C ILE A 154 -8.85 15.05 -1.24
N PRO A 155 -7.52 14.92 -1.18
CA PRO A 155 -6.73 14.47 -2.32
C PRO A 155 -6.88 12.95 -2.57
N VAL A 156 -6.88 12.57 -3.85
CA VAL A 156 -6.78 11.18 -4.32
C VAL A 156 -5.66 11.11 -5.37
N ALA A 157 -4.67 10.24 -5.14
CA ALA A 157 -3.62 9.97 -6.11
C ALA A 157 -4.19 9.05 -7.20
N THR A 158 -4.46 9.59 -8.39
CA THR A 158 -5.12 8.83 -9.45
C THR A 158 -4.08 8.29 -10.44
N VAL A 159 -4.13 6.98 -10.72
CA VAL A 159 -3.31 6.32 -11.73
C VAL A 159 -4.07 6.16 -13.05
N ALA A 160 -3.40 5.62 -14.07
CA ALA A 160 -4.01 5.39 -15.38
C ALA A 160 -5.24 4.44 -15.30
N ILE A 161 -6.14 4.52 -16.27
CA ILE A 161 -7.26 3.59 -16.44
C ILE A 161 -6.71 2.16 -16.48
N ASN A 162 -7.30 1.26 -15.67
CA ASN A 162 -6.85 -0.12 -15.48
C ASN A 162 -5.40 -0.26 -14.93
N GLY A 163 -4.84 0.79 -14.34
CA GLY A 163 -3.46 0.88 -13.88
C GLY A 163 -3.18 0.17 -12.55
N GLY A 164 -3.74 -1.03 -12.31
CA GLY A 164 -3.62 -1.73 -11.03
C GLY A 164 -2.17 -1.97 -10.59
N ALA A 165 -1.27 -2.38 -11.48
CA ALA A 165 0.15 -2.57 -11.15
C ALA A 165 0.84 -1.26 -10.74
N ASN A 166 0.56 -0.16 -11.44
CA ASN A 166 1.10 1.16 -11.09
C ASN A 166 0.52 1.69 -9.78
N ALA A 167 -0.72 1.37 -9.45
CA ALA A 167 -1.28 1.71 -8.13
C ALA A 167 -0.51 1.01 -7.00
N ALA A 168 -0.19 -0.28 -7.16
CA ALA A 168 0.61 -1.02 -6.21
C ALA A 168 2.04 -0.46 -6.09
N LEU A 169 2.67 -0.11 -7.23
CA LEU A 169 3.99 0.53 -7.24
C LEU A 169 3.97 1.90 -6.55
N LEU A 170 2.95 2.72 -6.77
CA LEU A 170 2.80 4.01 -6.10
C LEU A 170 2.62 3.84 -4.59
N ALA A 171 1.79 2.87 -4.16
CA ALA A 171 1.68 2.52 -2.74
C ALA A 171 3.03 2.08 -2.16
N ALA A 172 3.75 1.22 -2.86
CA ALA A 172 5.09 0.80 -2.46
C ALA A 172 6.07 1.97 -2.34
N GLN A 173 6.06 2.93 -3.28
CA GLN A 173 6.88 4.13 -3.23
C GLN A 173 6.54 5.01 -2.01
N ILE A 174 5.26 5.14 -1.67
CA ILE A 174 4.82 5.87 -0.48
C ILE A 174 5.34 5.19 0.79
N LEU A 175 5.22 3.87 0.90
CA LEU A 175 5.71 3.12 2.05
C LEU A 175 7.24 3.15 2.14
N ALA A 176 7.93 3.11 1.01
CA ALA A 176 9.39 3.12 0.91
C ALA A 176 10.04 4.44 1.39
N VAL A 177 9.27 5.52 1.56
CA VAL A 177 9.78 6.77 2.16
C VAL A 177 10.35 6.53 3.57
N SER A 178 9.78 5.56 4.30
CA SER A 178 10.22 5.18 5.65
C SER A 178 10.73 3.73 5.73
N ASP A 179 10.87 3.03 4.62
CA ASP A 179 11.32 1.64 4.54
C ASP A 179 12.45 1.49 3.51
N ALA A 180 13.69 1.47 4.00
CA ALA A 180 14.88 1.42 3.15
C ALA A 180 15.02 0.10 2.38
N ASP A 181 14.57 -1.02 2.93
CA ASP A 181 14.62 -2.32 2.25
C ASP A 181 13.63 -2.35 1.09
N LEU A 182 12.44 -1.79 1.29
CA LEU A 182 11.47 -1.65 0.22
C LEU A 182 11.95 -0.67 -0.87
N ALA A 183 12.60 0.44 -0.47
CA ALA A 183 13.23 1.37 -1.43
C ALA A 183 14.24 0.66 -2.33
N LYS A 184 15.12 -0.16 -1.73
CA LYS A 184 16.10 -0.96 -2.47
C LYS A 184 15.43 -1.95 -3.44
N LYS A 185 14.38 -2.66 -3.02
CA LYS A 185 13.61 -3.56 -3.90
C LYS A 185 13.02 -2.81 -5.11
N LEU A 186 12.53 -1.58 -4.91
CA LEU A 186 12.01 -0.75 -6.00
C LEU A 186 13.11 -0.35 -7.00
N ASP A 187 14.30 0.02 -6.51
CA ASP A 187 15.43 0.35 -7.36
C ASP A 187 15.91 -0.87 -8.17
N GLU A 188 16.05 -2.03 -7.53
CA GLU A 188 16.40 -3.29 -8.20
C GLU A 188 15.38 -3.67 -9.26
N LYS A 189 14.08 -3.49 -8.96
CA LYS A 189 13.02 -3.72 -9.95
C LYS A 189 13.16 -2.82 -11.16
N ARG A 190 13.43 -1.52 -11.00
CA ARG A 190 13.63 -0.58 -12.13
C ARG A 190 14.80 -0.99 -13.00
N VAL A 191 15.92 -1.42 -12.41
CA VAL A 191 17.09 -1.92 -13.15
C VAL A 191 16.72 -3.16 -13.97
N ASN A 192 15.97 -4.09 -13.37
CA ASN A 192 15.55 -5.31 -14.06
C ASN A 192 14.55 -5.03 -15.18
N ASP A 193 13.58 -4.15 -14.96
CA ASP A 193 12.62 -3.75 -16.00
C ASP A 193 13.33 -3.10 -17.20
N ALA A 194 14.35 -2.27 -16.96
CA ALA A 194 15.16 -1.67 -18.01
C ALA A 194 15.92 -2.73 -18.83
N LYS A 195 16.53 -3.73 -18.17
CA LYS A 195 17.20 -4.84 -18.87
C LYS A 195 16.26 -5.59 -19.81
N VAL A 196 15.04 -5.90 -19.35
CA VAL A 196 14.02 -6.57 -20.16
C VAL A 196 13.67 -5.76 -21.42
N VAL A 197 13.61 -4.43 -21.32
CA VAL A 197 13.36 -3.56 -22.50
C VAL A 197 14.53 -3.60 -23.47
N LEU A 198 15.78 -3.53 -22.97
CA LEU A 198 16.98 -3.58 -23.81
C LEU A 198 17.17 -4.94 -24.50
N GLU A 199 16.83 -6.04 -23.82
CA GLU A 199 16.83 -7.38 -24.43
C GLU A 199 15.80 -7.49 -25.57
N LYS A 200 14.61 -6.88 -25.41
CA LYS A 200 13.61 -6.83 -26.49
C LYS A 200 14.09 -5.98 -27.67
N ASP A 201 14.76 -4.87 -27.40
CA ASP A 201 15.33 -4.01 -28.43
C ASP A 201 16.41 -4.76 -29.23
N ALA A 202 17.32 -5.44 -28.55
CA ALA A 202 18.39 -6.22 -29.20
C ALA A 202 17.85 -7.30 -30.15
N GLY A 203 16.66 -7.88 -29.87
CA GLY A 203 16.04 -8.90 -30.72
C GLY A 203 14.93 -8.36 -31.65
N ILE A 204 14.76 -7.04 -31.77
CA ILE A 204 13.61 -6.51 -32.52
C ILE A 204 13.75 -6.74 -34.02
N MET A 205 14.96 -6.66 -34.57
CA MET A 205 15.20 -6.87 -36.01
C MET A 205 14.92 -8.30 -36.45
N ASP A 206 15.04 -9.27 -35.57
CA ASP A 206 14.74 -10.68 -35.86
C ASP A 206 13.22 -10.96 -35.96
N ARG A 207 12.38 -9.97 -35.65
CA ARG A 207 10.92 -10.04 -35.66
C ARG A 207 10.27 -9.28 -36.81
N LEU A 208 11.09 -8.56 -37.60
CA LEU A 208 10.67 -7.82 -38.80
C LEU A 208 10.93 -8.61 -40.08
#